data_dfb6503b5401e38953a442a9a8060281
#
_entry.id   dfb6503b5401e38953a442a9a8060281
#
_cell.length_a   1.000
_cell.length_b   1.000
_cell.length_c   1.000
_cell.angle_alpha   90.00
_cell.angle_beta   90.00
_cell.angle_gamma   90.00
#
_symmetry.space_group_name_H-M   'P 1'
#
loop_
_entity.id
_entity.type
_entity.pdbx_description
1 polymer ?
#
loop_
_entity_poly.entity_id
_entity_poly.type
_entity_poly.pdbx_seq_one_letter_code
_entity_poly.pdbx_strand_id
1 'polypeptide(L)'
;TPARSSLSEAGQANMESFLDYLLMVLPALRIDMFLSSRRSSRAATIVPSSDAGVAFELNLRKHGISATALLKDGEFVVQAGSTARREWAGIGTESSGYALLHGELVRTGVLAPQGSACTFTSDYAFASASAAAAVVCGRPSNGTLEWKVRGEGTTYNDWEARRLSLSTIQQ
;
A
#
# COMPACT_ATOMS: atom_id res chain seq x y z
N THR A 1 -25.75 12.76 -33.96
CA THR A 1 -25.72 13.48 -32.69
C THR A 1 -25.88 12.45 -31.57
N PRO A 2 -24.87 12.23 -30.71
CA PRO A 2 -25.01 11.32 -29.58
C PRO A 2 -25.88 12.01 -28.50
N ALA A 3 -26.94 11.37 -28.11
CA ALA A 3 -27.79 11.80 -27.01
C ALA A 3 -27.02 11.73 -25.71
N ARG A 4 -26.80 12.86 -25.07
CA ARG A 4 -26.36 12.92 -23.66
C ARG A 4 -27.52 12.39 -22.81
N SER A 5 -27.34 11.21 -22.22
CA SER A 5 -28.23 10.72 -21.18
C SER A 5 -28.01 11.59 -19.95
N SER A 6 -28.89 12.57 -19.75
CA SER A 6 -29.01 13.26 -18.47
C SER A 6 -29.50 12.25 -17.45
N LEU A 7 -28.71 12.05 -16.39
CA LEU A 7 -29.17 11.33 -15.19
C LEU A 7 -30.47 11.97 -14.72
N SER A 8 -31.51 11.16 -14.53
CA SER A 8 -32.77 11.66 -14.04
C SER A 8 -32.61 12.35 -12.69
N GLU A 9 -33.40 13.38 -12.41
CA GLU A 9 -33.39 14.14 -11.17
C GLU A 9 -33.47 13.24 -9.93
N ALA A 10 -34.19 12.12 -10.03
CA ALA A 10 -34.25 11.05 -9.03
C ALA A 10 -32.88 10.33 -8.85
N GLY A 11 -32.08 10.19 -9.90
CA GLY A 11 -30.73 9.61 -9.83
C GLY A 11 -29.71 10.53 -9.16
N GLN A 12 -29.83 11.85 -9.36
CA GLN A 12 -28.99 12.83 -8.69
C GLN A 12 -29.28 12.91 -7.19
N ALA A 13 -30.55 12.96 -6.80
CA ALA A 13 -30.96 12.98 -5.40
C ALA A 13 -30.51 11.71 -4.64
N ASN A 14 -30.52 10.57 -5.31
CA ASN A 14 -30.08 9.30 -4.72
C ASN A 14 -28.54 9.24 -4.56
N MET A 15 -27.81 9.86 -5.48
CA MET A 15 -26.35 9.94 -5.42
C MET A 15 -25.87 10.94 -4.34
N GLU A 16 -26.54 12.06 -4.18
CA GLU A 16 -26.26 13.03 -3.10
C GLU A 16 -26.54 12.41 -1.73
N SER A 17 -27.66 11.73 -1.55
CA SER A 17 -27.98 11.01 -0.30
C SER A 17 -26.99 9.89 0.00
N PHE A 18 -26.48 9.21 -1.02
CA PHE A 18 -25.45 8.18 -0.87
C PHE A 18 -24.09 8.77 -0.45
N LEU A 19 -23.71 9.92 -1.01
CA LEU A 19 -22.50 10.64 -0.63
C LEU A 19 -22.59 11.19 0.79
N ASP A 20 -23.73 11.74 1.19
CA ASP A 20 -23.96 12.20 2.56
C ASP A 20 -23.90 11.04 3.55
N TYR A 21 -24.45 9.89 3.20
CA TYR A 21 -24.37 8.68 4.02
C TYR A 21 -22.94 8.15 4.13
N LEU A 22 -22.16 8.16 3.04
CA LEU A 22 -20.74 7.82 3.03
C LEU A 22 -19.93 8.77 3.91
N LEU A 23 -20.15 10.08 3.81
CA LEU A 23 -19.45 11.08 4.61
C LEU A 23 -19.80 10.99 6.11
N MET A 24 -20.99 10.49 6.44
CA MET A 24 -21.43 10.27 7.81
C MET A 24 -20.88 8.97 8.41
N VAL A 25 -20.73 7.93 7.59
CA VAL A 25 -20.31 6.58 8.02
C VAL A 25 -18.77 6.42 8.01
N LEU A 26 -18.08 7.08 7.07
CA LEU A 26 -16.62 7.03 6.95
C LEU A 26 -15.86 7.44 8.24
N PRO A 27 -16.25 8.50 8.96
CA PRO A 27 -15.62 8.84 10.24
C PRO A 27 -15.90 7.81 11.34
N ALA A 28 -17.08 7.17 11.32
CA ALA A 28 -17.48 6.15 12.29
C ALA A 28 -16.70 4.84 12.13
N LEU A 29 -16.20 4.56 10.91
CA LEU A 29 -15.37 3.39 10.61
C LEU A 29 -13.87 3.59 10.88
N ARG A 30 -13.49 4.70 11.54
CA ARG A 30 -12.08 5.04 11.84
C ARG A 30 -11.16 4.97 10.61
N ILE A 31 -11.62 5.48 9.48
CA ILE A 31 -10.73 5.73 8.34
C ILE A 31 -10.00 7.06 8.60
N ASP A 32 -9.33 7.15 9.74
CA ASP A 32 -8.38 8.22 10.06
C ASP A 32 -7.04 8.02 9.33
N MET A 33 -7.01 7.17 8.29
CA MET A 33 -5.78 6.81 7.60
C MET A 33 -5.12 7.97 6.85
N PHE A 34 -5.86 9.05 6.59
CA PHE A 34 -5.31 10.22 5.90
C PHE A 34 -4.87 11.36 6.83
N LEU A 35 -5.24 11.35 8.10
CA LEU A 35 -4.91 12.42 9.05
C LEU A 35 -3.76 12.07 10.01
N SER A 36 -3.37 10.80 10.12
CA SER A 36 -2.32 10.36 11.05
C SER A 36 -0.89 10.54 10.52
N SER A 37 -0.71 11.01 9.29
CA SER A 37 0.62 11.22 8.69
C SER A 37 1.38 12.45 9.23
N ARG A 38 0.84 13.19 10.23
CA ARG A 38 1.47 14.40 10.76
C ARG A 38 1.95 14.35 12.20
N ARG A 39 2.03 13.18 12.85
CA ARG A 39 2.60 13.11 14.21
C ARG A 39 3.40 11.84 14.40
N SER A 40 4.71 11.90 14.15
CA SER A 40 5.71 11.33 15.05
C SER A 40 7.12 11.59 14.56
N SER A 41 7.56 12.84 14.75
CA SER A 41 8.97 13.09 15.03
C SER A 41 9.09 13.09 16.55
N ARG A 42 9.28 11.94 17.14
CA ARG A 42 9.83 11.86 18.51
C ARG A 42 10.54 10.53 18.66
N ALA A 43 11.83 10.61 18.88
CA ALA A 43 12.64 9.49 19.32
C ALA A 43 11.92 8.75 20.45
N ALA A 44 11.52 7.51 20.19
CA ALA A 44 10.98 6.61 21.18
C ALA A 44 11.88 5.39 21.29
N THR A 45 12.51 5.30 22.42
CA THR A 45 13.12 4.18 23.08
C THR A 45 12.43 2.86 22.67
N ILE A 46 13.23 1.93 22.23
CA ILE A 46 12.85 0.56 21.87
C ILE A 46 12.28 -0.13 23.11
N VAL A 47 10.96 -0.28 23.16
CA VAL A 47 10.30 -1.27 24.00
C VAL A 47 9.81 -2.35 23.06
N PRO A 48 10.21 -3.62 23.18
CA PRO A 48 9.68 -4.68 22.34
C PRO A 48 8.24 -4.99 22.74
N SER A 49 7.31 -4.32 22.11
CA SER A 49 5.89 -4.72 22.17
C SER A 49 5.75 -6.00 21.36
N SER A 50 5.22 -7.04 21.96
CA SER A 50 5.00 -8.38 21.41
C SER A 50 3.91 -8.47 20.32
N ASP A 51 3.69 -7.39 19.61
CA ASP A 51 2.86 -7.31 18.39
C ASP A 51 3.78 -7.08 17.17
N ALA A 52 4.84 -7.89 17.10
CA ALA A 52 5.79 -7.87 16.00
C ALA A 52 5.11 -8.42 14.75
N GLY A 53 4.53 -7.55 13.95
CA GLY A 53 4.06 -7.90 12.62
C GLY A 53 5.14 -8.65 11.84
N VAL A 54 4.73 -9.61 11.01
CA VAL A 54 5.69 -10.37 10.18
C VAL A 54 6.34 -9.41 9.20
N ALA A 55 7.69 -9.43 9.18
CA ALA A 55 8.48 -8.60 8.27
C ALA A 55 8.67 -9.31 6.93
N PHE A 56 8.43 -8.57 5.87
CA PHE A 56 8.64 -9.01 4.49
C PHE A 56 9.70 -8.14 3.82
N GLU A 57 10.40 -8.70 2.86
CA GLU A 57 11.37 -7.98 2.03
C GLU A 57 11.09 -8.19 0.54
N LEU A 58 11.39 -7.18 -0.25
CA LEU A 58 11.34 -7.21 -1.71
C LEU A 58 12.64 -6.64 -2.25
N ASN A 59 13.36 -7.44 -3.05
CA ASN A 59 14.66 -7.07 -3.58
C ASN A 59 14.68 -7.19 -5.11
N LEU A 60 14.86 -6.06 -5.81
CA LEU A 60 15.07 -6.01 -7.25
C LEU A 60 16.54 -5.69 -7.55
N ARG A 61 17.40 -6.70 -7.53
CA ARG A 61 18.87 -6.56 -7.69
C ARG A 61 19.27 -5.79 -8.96
N LYS A 62 18.55 -5.99 -10.07
CA LYS A 62 18.82 -5.30 -11.35
C LYS A 62 18.67 -3.77 -11.26
N HIS A 63 17.89 -3.28 -10.31
CA HIS A 63 17.59 -1.86 -10.16
C HIS A 63 18.10 -1.27 -8.84
N GLY A 64 18.83 -2.06 -8.03
CA GLY A 64 19.31 -1.63 -6.73
C GLY A 64 18.18 -1.27 -5.74
N ILE A 65 17.02 -1.89 -5.89
CA ILE A 65 15.84 -1.63 -5.07
C ILE A 65 15.74 -2.68 -3.98
N SER A 66 15.60 -2.22 -2.74
CA SER A 66 15.37 -3.03 -1.56
C SER A 66 14.32 -2.37 -0.70
N ALA A 67 13.24 -3.06 -0.43
CA ALA A 67 12.16 -2.58 0.41
C ALA A 67 11.84 -3.58 1.51
N THR A 68 11.49 -3.06 2.68
CA THR A 68 11.02 -3.85 3.83
C THR A 68 9.61 -3.40 4.19
N ALA A 69 8.73 -4.34 4.46
CA ALA A 69 7.36 -4.07 4.89
C ALA A 69 6.97 -4.94 6.08
N LEU A 70 6.06 -4.43 6.89
CA LEU A 70 5.44 -5.13 8.00
C LEU A 70 3.97 -5.39 7.70
N LEU A 71 3.50 -6.60 7.92
CA LEU A 71 2.07 -6.89 7.91
C LEU A 71 1.51 -6.61 9.31
N LYS A 72 0.70 -5.57 9.40
CA LYS A 72 0.06 -5.14 10.65
C LYS A 72 -1.42 -4.90 10.40
N ASP A 73 -2.28 -5.52 11.20
CA ASP A 73 -3.74 -5.35 11.14
C ASP A 73 -4.35 -5.57 9.73
N GLY A 74 -3.72 -6.41 8.91
CA GLY A 74 -4.14 -6.66 7.53
C GLY A 74 -3.61 -5.66 6.50
N GLU A 75 -2.91 -4.62 6.94
CA GLU A 75 -2.26 -3.63 6.09
C GLU A 75 -0.78 -3.95 5.85
N PHE A 76 -0.31 -3.62 4.67
CA PHE A 76 1.08 -3.82 4.28
C PHE A 76 1.85 -2.51 4.41
N VAL A 77 2.55 -2.33 5.54
CA VAL A 77 3.25 -1.09 5.88
C VAL A 77 4.69 -1.15 5.38
N VAL A 78 4.99 -0.42 4.30
CA VAL A 78 6.36 -0.27 3.80
C VAL A 78 7.10 0.72 4.68
N GLN A 79 8.26 0.33 5.18
CA GLN A 79 9.04 1.10 6.14
C GLN A 79 9.83 2.23 5.46
N ALA A 80 10.01 3.32 6.20
CA ALA A 80 10.91 4.41 5.83
C ALA A 80 12.33 3.87 5.56
N GLY A 81 13.03 4.48 4.59
CA GLY A 81 14.34 4.01 4.11
C GLY A 81 14.27 2.91 3.07
N SER A 82 13.09 2.32 2.82
CA SER A 82 12.88 1.41 1.68
C SER A 82 13.06 2.16 0.37
N THR A 83 13.67 1.50 -0.62
CA THR A 83 13.83 2.08 -1.96
C THR A 83 12.78 1.56 -2.91
N ALA A 84 12.37 2.41 -3.84
CA ALA A 84 11.41 2.12 -4.89
C ALA A 84 11.91 2.64 -6.24
N ARG A 85 11.33 2.17 -7.33
CA ARG A 85 11.67 2.66 -8.66
C ARG A 85 11.23 4.11 -8.80
N ARG A 86 12.08 4.95 -9.41
CA ARG A 86 11.82 6.37 -9.58
C ARG A 86 10.68 6.64 -10.54
N GLU A 87 10.62 5.89 -11.63
CA GLU A 87 9.66 6.09 -12.71
C GLU A 87 8.79 4.85 -12.90
N TRP A 88 7.54 5.10 -13.27
CA TRP A 88 6.66 4.02 -13.67
C TRP A 88 7.12 3.41 -14.98
N ALA A 89 7.34 2.11 -15.00
CA ALA A 89 7.84 1.37 -16.15
C ALA A 89 6.84 0.37 -16.72
N GLY A 90 5.63 0.37 -16.21
CA GLY A 90 4.56 -0.48 -16.72
C GLY A 90 3.98 0.06 -18.01
N ILE A 91 4.47 -0.40 -19.16
CA ILE A 91 4.01 0.03 -20.49
C ILE A 91 2.52 -0.27 -20.65
N GLY A 92 1.74 0.73 -21.06
CA GLY A 92 0.30 0.62 -21.25
C GLY A 92 -0.51 0.60 -19.95
N THR A 93 0.12 0.82 -18.80
CA THR A 93 -0.54 0.83 -17.48
C THR A 93 -0.33 2.13 -16.72
N GLU A 94 0.05 3.19 -17.42
CA GLU A 94 0.33 4.52 -16.84
C GLU A 94 -0.92 5.14 -16.20
N SER A 95 -2.10 4.77 -16.67
CA SER A 95 -3.40 5.20 -16.11
C SER A 95 -3.95 4.26 -15.03
N SER A 96 -3.22 3.21 -14.66
CA SER A 96 -3.68 2.29 -13.60
C SER A 96 -3.69 2.99 -12.25
N GLY A 97 -4.55 2.53 -11.35
CA GLY A 97 -4.62 3.06 -9.98
C GLY A 97 -3.27 2.98 -9.26
N TYR A 98 -2.45 1.97 -9.55
CA TYR A 98 -1.11 1.84 -8.97
C TYR A 98 -0.11 2.85 -9.53
N ALA A 99 -0.19 3.18 -10.82
CA ALA A 99 0.63 4.22 -11.44
C ALA A 99 0.28 5.60 -10.88
N LEU A 100 -1.00 5.89 -10.75
CA LEU A 100 -1.49 7.13 -10.13
C LEU A 100 -1.04 7.25 -8.68
N LEU A 101 -1.14 6.17 -7.90
CA LEU A 101 -0.66 6.11 -6.52
C LEU A 101 0.85 6.35 -6.45
N HIS A 102 1.64 5.71 -7.31
CA HIS A 102 3.09 5.92 -7.37
C HIS A 102 3.42 7.41 -7.65
N GLY A 103 2.78 8.01 -8.64
CA GLY A 103 2.94 9.42 -8.96
C GLY A 103 2.54 10.35 -7.81
N GLU A 104 1.47 10.03 -7.11
CA GLU A 104 1.00 10.79 -5.94
C GLU A 104 2.01 10.71 -4.78
N LEU A 105 2.58 9.55 -4.50
CA LEU A 105 3.59 9.39 -3.45
C LEU A 105 4.89 10.15 -3.77
N VAL A 106 5.27 10.22 -5.04
CA VAL A 106 6.39 11.07 -5.49
C VAL A 106 6.04 12.56 -5.35
N ARG A 107 4.83 12.95 -5.74
CA ARG A 107 4.36 14.34 -5.67
C ARG A 107 4.26 14.84 -4.23
N THR A 108 3.79 13.99 -3.32
CA THR A 108 3.64 14.33 -1.88
C THR A 108 4.93 14.25 -1.09
N GLY A 109 6.01 13.73 -1.68
CA GLY A 109 7.32 13.58 -1.04
C GLY A 109 7.45 12.36 -0.13
N VAL A 110 6.46 11.48 -0.09
CA VAL A 110 6.57 10.17 0.58
C VAL A 110 7.63 9.32 -0.12
N LEU A 111 7.68 9.39 -1.45
CA LEU A 111 8.76 8.86 -2.27
C LEU A 111 9.67 10.02 -2.71
N ALA A 112 10.79 10.21 -2.03
CA ALA A 112 11.78 11.22 -2.37
C ALA A 112 12.75 10.68 -3.44
N PRO A 113 12.92 11.36 -4.58
CA PRO A 113 13.89 10.97 -5.59
C PRO A 113 15.31 10.98 -5.02
N GLN A 114 16.02 9.88 -5.17
CA GLN A 114 17.41 9.74 -4.73
C GLN A 114 18.22 9.00 -5.81
N GLY A 115 18.89 9.76 -6.66
CA GLY A 115 19.63 9.18 -7.80
C GLY A 115 18.71 8.51 -8.81
N SER A 116 18.94 7.23 -9.07
CA SER A 116 18.14 6.41 -10.01
C SER A 116 16.90 5.75 -9.38
N ALA A 117 16.71 5.89 -8.08
CA ALA A 117 15.61 5.33 -7.31
C ALA A 117 14.88 6.42 -6.51
N CYS A 118 13.79 6.07 -5.86
CA CYS A 118 13.17 6.86 -4.80
C CYS A 118 13.35 6.15 -3.47
N THR A 119 13.32 6.91 -2.38
CA THR A 119 13.37 6.39 -1.02
C THR A 119 12.10 6.81 -0.28
N PHE A 120 11.50 5.88 0.46
CA PHE A 120 10.41 6.20 1.37
C PHE A 120 10.93 7.07 2.51
N THR A 121 10.38 8.26 2.65
CA THR A 121 10.74 9.22 3.71
C THR A 121 10.05 8.92 5.03
N SER A 122 8.96 8.16 4.99
CA SER A 122 8.17 7.72 6.14
C SER A 122 7.53 6.37 5.85
N ASP A 123 7.09 5.70 6.91
CA ASP A 123 6.29 4.48 6.78
C ASP A 123 5.00 4.78 6.04
N TYR A 124 4.62 3.91 5.13
CA TYR A 124 3.38 4.04 4.37
C TYR A 124 2.60 2.73 4.32
N ALA A 125 1.33 2.79 4.74
CA ALA A 125 0.43 1.64 4.74
C ALA A 125 -0.28 1.49 3.38
N PHE A 126 -0.15 0.32 2.80
CA PHE A 126 -0.84 -0.07 1.57
C PHE A 126 -1.99 -1.03 1.90
N ALA A 127 -3.09 -0.91 1.19
CA ALA A 127 -4.25 -1.79 1.34
C ALA A 127 -3.97 -3.27 0.97
N SER A 128 -2.87 -3.53 0.25
CA SER A 128 -2.49 -4.89 -0.15
C SER A 128 -0.99 -5.02 -0.45
N ALA A 129 -0.48 -6.23 -0.34
CA ALA A 129 0.88 -6.57 -0.76
C ALA A 129 1.15 -6.25 -2.25
N SER A 130 0.13 -6.40 -3.11
CA SER A 130 0.24 -6.09 -4.54
C SER A 130 0.33 -4.59 -4.82
N ALA A 131 -0.41 -3.76 -4.09
CA ALA A 131 -0.29 -2.31 -4.17
C ALA A 131 1.11 -1.84 -3.76
N ALA A 132 1.62 -2.36 -2.63
CA ALA A 132 2.97 -2.09 -2.17
C ALA A 132 4.04 -2.52 -3.19
N ALA A 133 3.93 -3.74 -3.72
CA ALA A 133 4.87 -4.26 -4.73
C ALA A 133 4.83 -3.43 -6.02
N ALA A 134 3.65 -3.06 -6.50
CA ALA A 134 3.51 -2.26 -7.72
C ALA A 134 4.20 -0.90 -7.60
N VAL A 135 4.03 -0.22 -6.47
CA VAL A 135 4.68 1.06 -6.20
C VAL A 135 6.20 0.89 -6.08
N VAL A 136 6.68 -0.09 -5.32
CA VAL A 136 8.12 -0.37 -5.15
C VAL A 136 8.76 -0.74 -6.49
N CYS A 137 8.12 -1.60 -7.27
CA CYS A 137 8.63 -2.06 -8.57
C CYS A 137 8.44 -1.04 -9.70
N GLY A 138 7.60 -0.02 -9.52
CA GLY A 138 7.23 0.94 -10.57
C GLY A 138 6.54 0.28 -11.76
N ARG A 139 5.80 -0.79 -11.54
CA ARG A 139 5.06 -1.56 -12.54
C ARG A 139 4.00 -2.44 -11.88
N PRO A 140 2.96 -2.86 -12.60
CA PRO A 140 2.06 -3.89 -12.08
C PRO A 140 2.85 -5.12 -11.65
N SER A 141 2.68 -5.54 -10.42
CA SER A 141 3.44 -6.64 -9.81
C SER A 141 2.54 -7.48 -8.91
N ASN A 142 2.80 -8.79 -8.92
CA ASN A 142 2.12 -9.69 -7.99
C ASN A 142 2.82 -9.68 -6.63
N GLY A 143 2.29 -8.89 -5.70
CA GLY A 143 2.88 -8.74 -4.37
C GLY A 143 2.95 -10.04 -3.57
N THR A 144 2.05 -10.98 -3.82
CA THR A 144 2.06 -12.26 -3.10
C THR A 144 3.27 -13.14 -3.46
N LEU A 145 3.89 -12.92 -4.61
CA LEU A 145 5.09 -13.62 -5.07
C LEU A 145 6.37 -12.79 -4.89
N GLU A 146 6.26 -11.45 -5.00
CA GLU A 146 7.42 -10.55 -4.92
C GLU A 146 7.89 -10.35 -3.47
N TRP A 147 6.98 -10.24 -2.52
CA TRP A 147 7.30 -10.15 -1.10
C TRP A 147 7.67 -11.50 -0.51
N LYS A 148 8.77 -11.53 0.22
CA LYS A 148 9.27 -12.72 0.90
C LYS A 148 9.42 -12.47 2.39
N VAL A 149 9.15 -13.46 3.20
CA VAL A 149 9.40 -13.39 4.65
C VAL A 149 10.89 -13.16 4.87
N ARG A 150 11.18 -12.12 5.63
CA ARG A 150 12.56 -11.73 5.93
C ARG A 150 13.30 -12.84 6.68
N GLY A 151 14.43 -13.27 6.13
CA GLY A 151 15.25 -14.32 6.71
C GLY A 151 14.87 -15.75 6.31
N GLU A 152 13.64 -16.00 5.83
CA GLU A 152 13.21 -17.33 5.39
C GLU A 152 13.18 -17.48 3.87
N GLY A 153 12.99 -16.39 3.14
CA GLY A 153 12.84 -16.39 1.69
C GLY A 153 11.53 -16.98 1.18
N THR A 154 10.63 -17.38 2.07
CA THR A 154 9.28 -17.87 1.76
C THR A 154 8.44 -16.73 1.20
N THR A 155 7.68 -16.95 0.10
CA THR A 155 6.81 -15.93 -0.47
C THR A 155 5.65 -15.61 0.49
N TYR A 156 5.10 -14.39 0.35
CA TYR A 156 3.91 -14.00 1.13
C TYR A 156 2.75 -15.01 0.92
N ASN A 157 2.55 -15.47 -0.31
CA ASN A 157 1.52 -16.47 -0.64
C ASN A 157 1.70 -17.77 0.16
N ASP A 158 2.91 -18.31 0.20
CA ASP A 158 3.21 -19.56 0.91
C ASP A 158 3.10 -19.39 2.43
N TRP A 159 3.53 -18.24 2.93
CA TRP A 159 3.40 -17.89 4.34
C TRP A 159 1.92 -17.76 4.75
N GLU A 160 1.11 -17.08 3.96
CA GLU A 160 -0.32 -16.92 4.21
C GLU A 160 -1.05 -18.26 4.18
N ALA A 161 -0.74 -19.13 3.20
CA ALA A 161 -1.29 -20.47 3.11
C ALA A 161 -0.98 -21.31 4.35
N ARG A 162 0.25 -21.25 4.87
CA ARG A 162 0.63 -21.92 6.13
C ARG A 162 -0.15 -21.37 7.31
N ARG A 163 -0.30 -20.06 7.42
CA ARG A 163 -1.05 -19.42 8.51
C ARG A 163 -2.51 -19.88 8.53
N LEU A 164 -3.15 -19.93 7.36
CA LEU A 164 -4.54 -20.38 7.23
C LEU A 164 -4.69 -21.87 7.57
N SER A 165 -3.74 -22.72 7.17
CA SER A 165 -3.74 -24.15 7.51
C SER A 165 -3.61 -24.40 9.01
N LEU A 166 -2.80 -23.61 9.72
CA LEU A 166 -2.64 -23.72 11.17
C LEU A 166 -3.87 -23.26 11.93
N SER A 167 -4.58 -22.25 11.45
CA SER A 167 -5.82 -21.76 12.08
C SER A 167 -6.99 -22.73 11.94
N THR A 168 -6.97 -23.62 10.94
CA THR A 168 -8.02 -24.63 10.71
C THR A 168 -7.88 -25.84 11.65
N ILE A 169 -6.70 -26.07 12.22
CA ILE A 169 -6.43 -27.24 13.11
C ILE A 169 -6.85 -26.97 14.57
N GLN A 170 -7.15 -25.71 14.92
CA GLN A 170 -7.53 -25.34 16.30
C GLN A 170 -9.05 -25.22 16.54
N GLN A 171 -9.87 -25.79 15.66
CA GLN A 171 -11.32 -25.92 15.92
C GLN A 171 -11.71 -27.36 16.21
#